data_40e30acf550c29ece4c426dbab4bb2cf
#
_entry.id   40e30acf550c29ece4c426dbab4bb2cf
#
_cell.length_a   1.000
_cell.length_b   1.000
_cell.length_c   1.000
_cell.angle_alpha   90.00
_cell.angle_beta   90.00
_cell.angle_gamma   90.00
#
_symmetry.space_group_name_H-M   'P 1'
#
loop_
_entity.id
_entity.type
_entity.pdbx_description
1 polymer ?
#
loop_
_entity_poly.entity_id
_entity_poly.type
_entity_poly.pdbx_seq_one_letter_code
_entity_poly.pdbx_strand_id
1 'polypeptide(L)'
;MNPHHRSIGRRAVYKLGASNASSMTPQDYVQQKAAASGSSFYYAFLFLPPPRRAAITAFYAFCREVDDVVDDAADLGVAQTKLAWWQGEVSQAFAGQASHPATQALMPWTQTFGIEQRQLHAVIEGCQMDLQQTRYLDFAGLQKYCHLVAGVVGEVAAQIFGQTQEQTTQYAHRLGLAFQLTNIIRDVGEDAMRGRIYLPVSELQQFDVKAHELLKREDSAEFRLRFGALMQFQAQRAHRLYDEALALLPAADRRAQKPGLMMASIYRALLREIERDDFRVLHQRVSLTPLRKLWLAWKVQALGRL
;
A
#
# COMPACT_ATOMS: atom_id res chain seq x y z
N MET A 1 13.52 -5.52 75.25
CA MET A 1 14.38 -6.71 75.35
C MET A 1 14.69 -7.20 73.93
N ASN A 2 15.94 -6.97 73.52
CA ASN A 2 16.58 -7.60 72.34
C ASN A 2 16.98 -9.04 72.72
N PRO A 3 17.20 -10.01 71.85
CA PRO A 3 18.38 -9.99 70.99
C PRO A 3 18.22 -10.61 69.55
N HIS A 4 19.06 -10.11 68.71
CA HIS A 4 19.93 -10.71 67.67
C HIS A 4 19.63 -12.09 67.10
N HIS A 5 19.53 -12.17 65.76
CA HIS A 5 20.34 -13.13 65.01
C HIS A 5 20.73 -12.63 63.61
N ARG A 6 22.02 -12.53 63.35
CA ARG A 6 22.68 -12.31 62.07
C ARG A 6 22.56 -13.55 61.19
N SER A 7 22.27 -13.43 59.96
CA SER A 7 22.51 -14.43 58.91
C SER A 7 23.16 -13.77 57.70
N ILE A 8 24.34 -14.25 57.42
CA ILE A 8 25.24 -13.87 56.34
C ILE A 8 24.66 -14.48 55.04
N GLY A 9 24.15 -13.67 54.14
CA GLY A 9 23.64 -14.10 52.82
C GLY A 9 24.65 -13.79 51.70
N ARG A 10 25.11 -14.81 51.04
CA ARG A 10 26.04 -14.83 49.89
C ARG A 10 25.56 -13.90 48.76
N ARG A 11 26.41 -12.99 48.35
CA ARG A 11 26.27 -12.27 47.09
C ARG A 11 26.46 -13.28 45.94
N ALA A 12 25.38 -13.64 45.24
CA ALA A 12 25.43 -14.28 43.94
C ALA A 12 25.77 -13.19 42.92
N VAL A 13 26.98 -13.24 42.39
CA VAL A 13 27.41 -12.43 41.24
C VAL A 13 26.76 -13.06 40.03
N TYR A 14 25.62 -12.51 39.58
CA TYR A 14 25.09 -12.81 38.25
C TYR A 14 26.02 -12.18 37.25
N LYS A 15 26.84 -12.97 36.58
CA LYS A 15 27.45 -12.63 35.30
C LYS A 15 26.29 -12.45 34.30
N LEU A 16 25.93 -11.21 34.03
CA LEU A 16 25.17 -10.85 32.85
C LEU A 16 26.02 -11.24 31.63
N GLY A 17 25.68 -12.38 31.05
CA GLY A 17 26.14 -12.72 29.71
C GLY A 17 25.74 -11.59 28.78
N ALA A 18 26.71 -10.98 28.12
CA ALA A 18 26.49 -10.08 27.01
C ALA A 18 25.68 -10.86 25.95
N SER A 19 24.35 -10.71 25.95
CA SER A 19 23.54 -11.13 24.85
C SER A 19 23.98 -10.24 23.66
N ASN A 20 24.54 -10.86 22.62
CA ASN A 20 24.71 -10.25 21.33
C ASN A 20 23.33 -9.68 20.89
N ALA A 21 23.11 -8.41 21.13
CA ALA A 21 22.13 -7.63 20.40
C ALA A 21 22.71 -7.54 18.97
N SER A 22 22.41 -8.54 18.13
CA SER A 22 22.67 -8.43 16.69
C SER A 22 21.93 -7.21 16.22
N SER A 23 22.65 -6.19 15.80
CA SER A 23 22.07 -5.01 15.17
C SER A 23 21.20 -5.49 14.01
N MET A 24 19.90 -5.11 14.01
CA MET A 24 18.94 -5.44 12.95
C MET A 24 19.53 -5.05 11.60
N THR A 25 19.64 -5.99 10.68
CA THR A 25 20.13 -5.67 9.32
C THR A 25 19.06 -4.91 8.53
N PRO A 26 19.43 -4.14 7.49
CA PRO A 26 18.47 -3.51 6.60
C PRO A 26 17.44 -4.51 6.04
N GLN A 27 17.86 -5.73 5.73
CA GLN A 27 17.00 -6.80 5.24
C GLN A 27 15.98 -7.25 6.30
N ASP A 28 16.42 -7.43 7.56
CA ASP A 28 15.50 -7.78 8.66
C ASP A 28 14.48 -6.69 8.90
N TYR A 29 14.90 -5.42 8.83
CA TYR A 29 14.02 -4.27 8.98
C TYR A 29 12.88 -4.29 7.94
N VAL A 30 13.22 -4.41 6.65
CA VAL A 30 12.19 -4.40 5.59
C VAL A 30 11.28 -5.63 5.65
N GLN A 31 11.80 -6.79 6.07
CA GLN A 31 10.99 -7.99 6.28
C GLN A 31 9.97 -7.79 7.41
N GLN A 32 10.40 -7.24 8.54
CA GLN A 32 9.51 -6.93 9.66
C GLN A 32 8.44 -5.92 9.27
N LYS A 33 8.83 -4.82 8.58
CA LYS A 33 7.89 -3.78 8.10
C LYS A 33 6.84 -4.38 7.16
N ALA A 34 7.26 -5.21 6.21
CA ALA A 34 6.36 -5.86 5.26
C ALA A 34 5.41 -6.85 5.96
N ALA A 35 5.92 -7.66 6.88
CA ALA A 35 5.12 -8.64 7.62
C ALA A 35 4.10 -7.96 8.55
N ALA A 36 4.49 -6.88 9.24
CA ALA A 36 3.62 -6.14 10.16
C ALA A 36 2.46 -5.43 9.45
N SER A 37 2.59 -5.12 8.16
CA SER A 37 1.57 -4.38 7.40
C SER A 37 0.23 -5.12 7.23
N GLY A 38 0.19 -6.46 7.36
CA GLY A 38 -1.00 -7.28 7.06
C GLY A 38 -1.50 -7.19 5.62
N SER A 39 -0.71 -6.57 4.74
CA SER A 39 -1.09 -6.27 3.37
C SER A 39 -1.31 -7.53 2.51
N SER A 40 -2.25 -7.42 1.58
CA SER A 40 -2.48 -8.45 0.57
C SER A 40 -1.27 -8.69 -0.35
N PHE A 41 -0.39 -7.70 -0.50
CA PHE A 41 0.86 -7.81 -1.28
C PHE A 41 1.79 -8.89 -0.74
N TYR A 42 1.89 -9.02 0.58
CA TYR A 42 2.73 -10.05 1.19
C TYR A 42 2.45 -11.46 0.65
N TYR A 43 1.18 -11.82 0.47
CA TYR A 43 0.81 -13.15 -0.05
C TYR A 43 1.27 -13.38 -1.49
N ALA A 44 1.27 -12.35 -2.34
CA ALA A 44 1.75 -12.44 -3.71
C ALA A 44 3.28 -12.58 -3.78
N PHE A 45 4.02 -11.96 -2.84
CA PHE A 45 5.48 -11.99 -2.83
C PHE A 45 6.06 -13.34 -2.40
N LEU A 46 5.30 -14.17 -1.66
CA LEU A 46 5.76 -15.48 -1.18
C LEU A 46 6.19 -16.43 -2.32
N PHE A 47 5.61 -16.26 -3.51
CA PHE A 47 5.86 -17.12 -4.66
C PHE A 47 6.99 -16.63 -5.58
N LEU A 48 7.63 -15.50 -5.24
CA LEU A 48 8.73 -14.95 -6.02
C LEU A 48 10.06 -15.65 -5.71
N PRO A 49 10.97 -15.74 -6.72
CA PRO A 49 12.37 -16.11 -6.48
C PRO A 49 13.04 -15.17 -5.48
N PRO A 50 14.01 -15.67 -4.67
CA PRO A 50 14.60 -14.91 -3.58
C PRO A 50 15.08 -13.49 -3.94
N PRO A 51 15.82 -13.23 -5.06
CA PRO A 51 16.27 -11.88 -5.41
C PRO A 51 15.11 -10.93 -5.66
N ARG A 52 14.09 -11.35 -6.42
CA ARG A 52 12.91 -10.54 -6.72
C ARG A 52 12.06 -10.30 -5.48
N ARG A 53 11.94 -11.31 -4.61
CA ARG A 53 11.25 -11.16 -3.34
C ARG A 53 11.96 -10.18 -2.42
N ALA A 54 13.29 -10.22 -2.33
CA ALA A 54 14.07 -9.25 -1.56
C ALA A 54 13.87 -7.82 -2.07
N ALA A 55 13.99 -7.62 -3.39
CA ALA A 55 13.81 -6.32 -4.03
C ALA A 55 12.42 -5.74 -3.80
N ILE A 56 11.36 -6.52 -4.06
CA ILE A 56 9.97 -6.03 -3.88
C ILE A 56 9.63 -5.79 -2.42
N THR A 57 10.19 -6.58 -1.48
CA THR A 57 10.00 -6.35 -0.04
C THR A 57 10.66 -5.04 0.40
N ALA A 58 11.86 -4.74 -0.07
CA ALA A 58 12.56 -3.50 0.22
C ALA A 58 11.81 -2.29 -0.38
N PHE A 59 11.35 -2.40 -1.63
CA PHE A 59 10.56 -1.34 -2.27
C PHE A 59 9.22 -1.13 -1.56
N TYR A 60 8.52 -2.19 -1.20
CA TYR A 60 7.28 -2.12 -0.43
C TYR A 60 7.50 -1.44 0.93
N ALA A 61 8.57 -1.79 1.65
CA ALA A 61 8.90 -1.15 2.92
C ALA A 61 9.18 0.35 2.74
N PHE A 62 9.89 0.76 1.67
CA PHE A 62 10.07 2.17 1.34
C PHE A 62 8.72 2.88 1.14
N CYS A 63 7.82 2.32 0.32
CA CYS A 63 6.50 2.91 0.10
C CYS A 63 5.72 3.06 1.43
N ARG A 64 5.77 2.05 2.32
CA ARG A 64 5.12 2.12 3.64
C ARG A 64 5.74 3.13 4.57
N GLU A 65 7.06 3.30 4.56
CA GLU A 65 7.73 4.33 5.37
C GLU A 65 7.29 5.74 4.96
N VAL A 66 7.18 5.98 3.66
CA VAL A 66 6.75 7.29 3.14
C VAL A 66 5.26 7.53 3.40
N ASP A 67 4.42 6.51 3.22
CA ASP A 67 2.97 6.55 3.46
C ASP A 67 2.65 6.80 4.95
N ASP A 68 3.31 6.09 5.87
CA ASP A 68 3.13 6.23 7.31
C ASP A 68 3.49 7.67 7.81
N VAL A 69 4.37 8.41 7.10
CA VAL A 69 4.62 9.82 7.41
C VAL A 69 3.35 10.65 7.35
N VAL A 70 2.48 10.36 6.40
CA VAL A 70 1.24 11.13 6.16
C VAL A 70 0.08 10.60 7.02
N ASP A 71 0.05 9.28 7.23
CA ASP A 71 -1.04 8.64 7.97
C ASP A 71 -0.92 8.82 9.49
N ASP A 72 0.31 8.84 10.03
CA ASP A 72 0.59 8.93 11.46
C ASP A 72 0.89 10.37 11.95
N ALA A 73 0.90 11.35 11.04
CA ALA A 73 1.27 12.70 11.40
C ALA A 73 0.18 13.42 12.20
N ALA A 74 0.49 13.77 13.43
CA ALA A 74 -0.33 14.67 14.26
C ALA A 74 -0.18 16.15 13.87
N ASP A 75 0.91 16.51 13.19
CA ASP A 75 1.26 17.88 12.78
C ASP A 75 1.69 17.94 11.33
N LEU A 76 1.06 18.84 10.56
CA LEU A 76 1.31 19.01 9.12
C LEU A 76 2.76 19.43 8.82
N GLY A 77 3.35 20.32 9.64
CA GLY A 77 4.72 20.80 9.45
C GLY A 77 5.75 19.70 9.69
N VAL A 78 5.49 18.82 10.67
CA VAL A 78 6.32 17.65 10.93
C VAL A 78 6.25 16.68 9.74
N ALA A 79 5.04 16.41 9.20
CA ALA A 79 4.88 15.56 8.03
C ALA A 79 5.62 16.12 6.81
N GLN A 80 5.47 17.41 6.52
CA GLN A 80 6.18 18.09 5.42
C GLN A 80 7.69 17.99 5.57
N THR A 81 8.22 18.20 6.79
CA THR A 81 9.66 18.08 7.07
C THR A 81 10.16 16.66 6.84
N LYS A 82 9.41 15.65 7.29
CA LYS A 82 9.76 14.25 7.08
C LYS A 82 9.73 13.85 5.59
N LEU A 83 8.74 14.32 4.82
CA LEU A 83 8.71 14.05 3.37
C LEU A 83 9.85 14.76 2.64
N ALA A 84 10.21 16.00 3.03
CA ALA A 84 11.38 16.68 2.51
C ALA A 84 12.68 15.92 2.83
N TRP A 85 12.78 15.36 4.03
CA TRP A 85 13.88 14.48 4.41
C TRP A 85 13.93 13.23 3.50
N TRP A 86 12.80 12.58 3.22
CA TRP A 86 12.73 11.44 2.31
C TRP A 86 13.17 11.79 0.88
N GLN A 87 12.85 13.00 0.38
CA GLN A 87 13.36 13.50 -0.91
C GLN A 87 14.90 13.54 -0.90
N GLY A 88 15.50 14.08 0.17
CA GLY A 88 16.95 14.11 0.36
C GLY A 88 17.56 12.72 0.49
N GLU A 89 16.96 11.84 1.30
CA GLU A 89 17.40 10.46 1.51
C GLU A 89 17.46 9.67 0.18
N VAL A 90 16.41 9.77 -0.66
CA VAL A 90 16.40 9.13 -1.97
C VAL A 90 17.54 9.65 -2.84
N SER A 91 17.76 10.97 -2.87
CA SER A 91 18.83 11.55 -3.67
C SER A 91 20.23 11.09 -3.20
N GLN A 92 20.46 11.06 -1.90
CA GLN A 92 21.70 10.58 -1.29
C GLN A 92 21.90 9.08 -1.51
N ALA A 93 20.83 8.29 -1.42
CA ALA A 93 20.86 6.86 -1.63
C ALA A 93 21.33 6.50 -3.06
N PHE A 94 20.81 7.19 -4.08
CA PHE A 94 21.28 7.03 -5.47
C PHE A 94 22.70 7.56 -5.70
N ALA A 95 23.20 8.45 -4.85
CA ALA A 95 24.61 8.87 -4.81
C ALA A 95 25.51 7.91 -3.99
N GLY A 96 24.99 6.77 -3.54
CA GLY A 96 25.72 5.77 -2.75
C GLY A 96 25.80 6.06 -1.24
N GLN A 97 24.98 6.96 -0.71
CA GLN A 97 24.98 7.42 0.67
C GLN A 97 23.64 7.14 1.38
N ALA A 98 23.05 5.94 1.13
CA ALA A 98 21.82 5.53 1.78
C ALA A 98 22.00 5.45 3.30
N SER A 99 21.14 6.13 4.07
CA SER A 99 21.19 6.17 5.53
C SER A 99 20.08 5.39 6.19
N HIS A 100 18.88 5.33 5.59
CA HIS A 100 17.74 4.63 6.14
C HIS A 100 17.76 3.14 5.78
N PRO A 101 17.38 2.21 6.69
CA PRO A 101 17.39 0.77 6.40
C PRO A 101 16.58 0.36 5.15
N ALA A 102 15.45 1.03 4.87
CA ALA A 102 14.65 0.73 3.69
C ALA A 102 15.39 1.07 2.38
N THR A 103 16.04 2.22 2.29
CA THR A 103 16.87 2.60 1.13
C THR A 103 18.13 1.75 1.05
N GLN A 104 18.81 1.47 2.16
CA GLN A 104 19.95 0.57 2.20
C GLN A 104 19.61 -0.83 1.67
N ALA A 105 18.44 -1.36 2.01
CA ALA A 105 17.97 -2.65 1.49
C ALA A 105 17.55 -2.61 0.02
N LEU A 106 17.08 -1.44 -0.48
CA LEU A 106 16.58 -1.27 -1.84
C LEU A 106 17.70 -1.00 -2.85
N MET A 107 18.70 -0.18 -2.50
CA MET A 107 19.75 0.28 -3.43
C MET A 107 20.48 -0.84 -4.18
N PRO A 108 20.83 -1.99 -3.57
CA PRO A 108 21.47 -3.08 -4.30
C PRO A 108 20.68 -3.62 -5.50
N TRP A 109 19.36 -3.38 -5.53
CA TRP A 109 18.45 -3.89 -6.55
C TRP A 109 18.12 -2.87 -7.64
N THR A 110 18.42 -1.58 -7.46
CA THR A 110 18.03 -0.51 -8.39
C THR A 110 18.60 -0.74 -9.78
N GLN A 111 19.88 -1.01 -9.88
CA GLN A 111 20.54 -1.28 -11.16
C GLN A 111 20.05 -2.61 -11.78
N THR A 112 19.88 -3.66 -10.96
CA THR A 112 19.46 -4.98 -11.43
C THR A 112 18.06 -4.97 -12.07
N PHE A 113 17.14 -4.19 -11.51
CA PHE A 113 15.74 -4.15 -11.94
C PHE A 113 15.35 -2.84 -12.65
N GLY A 114 16.31 -1.95 -12.92
CA GLY A 114 16.05 -0.69 -13.62
C GLY A 114 15.18 0.29 -12.82
N ILE A 115 15.26 0.25 -11.48
CA ILE A 115 14.52 1.17 -10.61
C ILE A 115 15.19 2.54 -10.65
N GLU A 116 14.44 3.56 -11.02
CA GLU A 116 14.96 4.90 -11.19
C GLU A 116 14.63 5.81 -10.01
N GLN A 117 15.52 6.76 -9.73
CA GLN A 117 15.34 7.77 -8.69
C GLN A 117 14.02 8.53 -8.84
N ARG A 118 13.63 8.89 -10.09
CA ARG A 118 12.39 9.62 -10.39
C ARG A 118 11.14 8.86 -9.92
N GLN A 119 11.16 7.52 -9.94
CA GLN A 119 10.03 6.70 -9.50
C GLN A 119 9.83 6.79 -7.98
N LEU A 120 10.91 6.78 -7.21
CA LEU A 120 10.85 6.94 -5.77
C LEU A 120 10.39 8.36 -5.38
N HIS A 121 10.90 9.38 -6.07
CA HIS A 121 10.44 10.76 -5.88
C HIS A 121 8.95 10.93 -6.21
N ALA A 122 8.45 10.28 -7.26
CA ALA A 122 7.03 10.33 -7.63
C ALA A 122 6.12 9.73 -6.53
N VAL A 123 6.55 8.65 -5.87
CA VAL A 123 5.82 8.09 -4.70
C VAL A 123 5.76 9.11 -3.56
N ILE A 124 6.88 9.78 -3.25
CA ILE A 124 6.92 10.82 -2.21
C ILE A 124 6.02 12.01 -2.59
N GLU A 125 6.04 12.44 -3.86
CA GLU A 125 5.15 13.49 -4.38
C GLU A 125 3.67 13.13 -4.19
N GLY A 126 3.29 11.88 -4.48
CA GLY A 126 1.95 11.38 -4.24
C GLY A 126 1.52 11.50 -2.77
N CYS A 127 2.40 11.12 -1.83
CA CYS A 127 2.14 11.29 -0.40
C CYS A 127 2.08 12.77 0.02
N GLN A 128 2.87 13.66 -0.62
CA GLN A 128 2.77 15.11 -0.38
C GLN A 128 1.41 15.68 -0.81
N MET A 129 0.80 15.13 -1.87
CA MET A 129 -0.56 15.53 -2.27
C MET A 129 -1.58 15.33 -1.15
N ASP A 130 -1.48 14.25 -0.37
CA ASP A 130 -2.38 13.98 0.75
C ASP A 130 -2.27 15.00 1.91
N LEU A 131 -1.14 15.71 2.02
CA LEU A 131 -0.99 16.81 2.97
C LEU A 131 -1.56 18.14 2.45
N GLN A 132 -1.64 18.30 1.13
CA GLN A 132 -2.02 19.56 0.49
C GLN A 132 -3.46 19.55 -0.01
N GLN A 133 -3.99 18.38 -0.35
CA GLN A 133 -5.25 18.25 -1.06
C GLN A 133 -6.14 17.17 -0.42
N THR A 134 -7.22 17.61 0.23
CA THR A 134 -8.20 16.71 0.88
C THR A 134 -9.41 16.43 0.00
N ARG A 135 -9.49 17.00 -1.21
CA ARG A 135 -10.61 16.91 -2.15
C ARG A 135 -10.12 16.92 -3.59
N TYR A 136 -10.81 16.19 -4.46
CA TYR A 136 -10.57 16.15 -5.90
C TYR A 136 -11.80 16.69 -6.64
N LEU A 137 -11.62 17.65 -7.54
CA LEU A 137 -12.74 18.28 -8.27
C LEU A 137 -13.40 17.28 -9.22
N ASP A 138 -12.59 16.50 -9.92
CA ASP A 138 -13.02 15.54 -10.92
C ASP A 138 -12.16 14.27 -10.92
N PHE A 139 -12.53 13.30 -11.75
CA PHE A 139 -11.80 12.04 -11.86
C PHE A 139 -10.39 12.21 -12.44
N ALA A 140 -10.16 13.20 -13.31
CA ALA A 140 -8.82 13.44 -13.87
C ALA A 140 -7.82 13.86 -12.79
N GLY A 141 -8.23 14.74 -11.87
CA GLY A 141 -7.44 15.11 -10.70
C GLY A 141 -7.15 13.93 -9.78
N LEU A 142 -8.15 13.10 -9.49
CA LEU A 142 -7.97 11.87 -8.71
C LEU A 142 -7.05 10.89 -9.43
N GLN A 143 -7.16 10.73 -10.75
CA GLN A 143 -6.33 9.82 -11.52
C GLN A 143 -4.85 10.22 -11.46
N LYS A 144 -4.53 11.52 -11.45
CA LYS A 144 -3.17 12.02 -11.28
C LYS A 144 -2.58 11.56 -9.93
N TYR A 145 -3.32 11.71 -8.87
CA TYR A 145 -2.93 11.20 -7.54
C TYR A 145 -2.70 9.68 -7.56
N CYS A 146 -3.69 8.92 -8.06
CA CYS A 146 -3.58 7.46 -8.15
C CYS A 146 -2.39 7.00 -9.00
N HIS A 147 -2.00 7.77 -10.04
CA HIS A 147 -0.81 7.47 -10.83
C HIS A 147 0.46 7.53 -9.97
N LEU A 148 0.60 8.55 -9.14
CA LEU A 148 1.79 8.73 -8.29
C LEU A 148 1.87 7.65 -7.19
N VAL A 149 0.78 7.40 -6.46
CA VAL A 149 0.79 6.50 -5.29
C VAL A 149 0.60 5.02 -5.65
N ALA A 150 0.14 4.69 -6.85
CA ALA A 150 -0.15 3.31 -7.24
C ALA A 150 0.31 2.95 -8.66
N GLY A 151 0.19 3.85 -9.64
CA GLY A 151 0.65 3.62 -11.01
C GLY A 151 2.15 3.42 -11.08
N VAL A 152 2.92 4.35 -10.51
CA VAL A 152 4.40 4.27 -10.42
C VAL A 152 4.84 3.08 -9.56
N VAL A 153 4.11 2.79 -8.46
CA VAL A 153 4.37 1.60 -7.64
C VAL A 153 4.18 0.32 -8.46
N GLY A 154 3.14 0.26 -9.28
CA GLY A 154 2.89 -0.83 -10.22
C GLY A 154 4.00 -0.99 -11.26
N GLU A 155 4.50 0.12 -11.82
CA GLU A 155 5.61 0.14 -12.77
C GLU A 155 6.87 -0.49 -12.17
N VAL A 156 7.33 -0.03 -11.00
CA VAL A 156 8.49 -0.60 -10.31
C VAL A 156 8.27 -2.07 -9.98
N ALA A 157 7.08 -2.45 -9.53
CA ALA A 157 6.75 -3.84 -9.26
C ALA A 157 6.85 -4.70 -10.54
N ALA A 158 6.34 -4.23 -11.68
CA ALA A 158 6.40 -4.95 -12.95
C ALA A 158 7.84 -5.15 -13.42
N GLN A 159 8.72 -4.15 -13.25
CA GLN A 159 10.16 -4.25 -13.52
C GLN A 159 10.80 -5.34 -12.65
N ILE A 160 10.57 -5.32 -11.33
CA ILE A 160 11.09 -6.33 -10.40
C ILE A 160 10.56 -7.73 -10.73
N PHE A 161 9.30 -7.87 -11.14
CA PHE A 161 8.73 -9.16 -11.54
C PHE A 161 9.30 -9.69 -12.85
N GLY A 162 9.93 -8.86 -13.67
CA GLY A 162 10.64 -9.25 -14.89
C GLY A 162 9.86 -8.95 -16.15
N GLN A 163 9.39 -7.74 -16.25
CA GLN A 163 8.86 -7.14 -17.47
C GLN A 163 9.87 -7.22 -18.61
N THR A 164 9.41 -7.59 -19.80
CA THR A 164 10.21 -7.60 -21.04
C THR A 164 9.60 -6.76 -22.16
N GLN A 165 8.32 -6.39 -22.04
CA GLN A 165 7.58 -5.62 -23.04
C GLN A 165 7.16 -4.27 -22.45
N GLU A 166 7.29 -3.20 -23.24
CA GLU A 166 6.86 -1.86 -22.85
C GLU A 166 5.36 -1.79 -22.50
N GLN A 167 4.54 -2.55 -23.20
CA GLN A 167 3.10 -2.63 -22.94
C GLN A 167 2.79 -3.11 -21.51
N THR A 168 3.68 -3.85 -20.86
CA THR A 168 3.53 -4.28 -19.46
C THR A 168 3.56 -3.09 -18.51
N THR A 169 4.22 -1.98 -18.83
CA THR A 169 4.14 -0.73 -18.08
C THR A 169 2.71 -0.16 -18.10
N GLN A 170 2.05 -0.19 -19.26
CA GLN A 170 0.66 0.28 -19.37
C GLN A 170 -0.30 -0.61 -18.56
N TYR A 171 -0.10 -1.94 -18.61
CA TYR A 171 -0.79 -2.89 -17.74
C TYR A 171 -0.60 -2.53 -16.26
N ALA A 172 0.65 -2.30 -15.84
CA ALA A 172 0.98 -2.01 -14.44
C ALA A 172 0.35 -0.71 -13.95
N HIS A 173 0.38 0.36 -14.75
CA HIS A 173 -0.27 1.63 -14.44
C HIS A 173 -1.80 1.48 -14.32
N ARG A 174 -2.42 0.76 -15.27
CA ARG A 174 -3.86 0.53 -15.27
C ARG A 174 -4.30 -0.32 -14.09
N LEU A 175 -3.52 -1.35 -13.77
CA LEU A 175 -3.77 -2.22 -12.62
C LEU A 175 -3.57 -1.49 -11.29
N GLY A 176 -2.53 -0.67 -11.18
CA GLY A 176 -2.29 0.19 -10.02
C GLY A 176 -3.45 1.13 -9.76
N LEU A 177 -3.98 1.79 -10.81
CA LEU A 177 -5.17 2.64 -10.70
C LEU A 177 -6.38 1.84 -10.19
N ALA A 178 -6.62 0.63 -10.71
CA ALA A 178 -7.72 -0.23 -10.26
C ALA A 178 -7.58 -0.62 -8.78
N PHE A 179 -6.35 -0.92 -8.31
CA PHE A 179 -6.07 -1.19 -6.91
C PHE A 179 -6.36 0.03 -6.03
N GLN A 180 -5.89 1.20 -6.44
CA GLN A 180 -6.09 2.42 -5.65
C GLN A 180 -7.57 2.82 -5.57
N LEU A 181 -8.32 2.71 -6.67
CA LEU A 181 -9.77 2.93 -6.62
C LEU A 181 -10.48 1.93 -5.70
N THR A 182 -10.04 0.66 -5.67
CA THR A 182 -10.59 -0.33 -4.74
C THR A 182 -10.27 0.03 -3.28
N ASN A 183 -9.07 0.55 -2.98
CA ASN A 183 -8.73 1.07 -1.67
C ASN A 183 -9.64 2.25 -1.29
N ILE A 184 -9.79 3.24 -2.18
CA ILE A 184 -10.64 4.41 -1.98
C ILE A 184 -12.11 3.99 -1.70
N ILE A 185 -12.64 3.02 -2.47
CA ILE A 185 -13.98 2.47 -2.26
C ILE A 185 -14.10 1.82 -0.87
N ARG A 186 -13.10 1.03 -0.47
CA ARG A 186 -13.09 0.32 0.83
C ARG A 186 -12.98 1.26 2.02
N ASP A 187 -12.17 2.31 1.88
CA ASP A 187 -11.71 3.11 3.01
C ASP A 187 -12.46 4.45 3.16
N VAL A 188 -13.57 4.68 2.41
CA VAL A 188 -14.35 5.95 2.45
C VAL A 188 -14.65 6.41 3.88
N GLY A 189 -15.02 5.49 4.79
CA GLY A 189 -15.34 5.82 6.18
C GLY A 189 -14.09 6.18 7.01
N GLU A 190 -12.97 5.49 6.80
CA GLU A 190 -11.70 5.79 7.48
C GLU A 190 -11.11 7.11 6.98
N ASP A 191 -11.17 7.36 5.67
CA ASP A 191 -10.71 8.60 5.05
C ASP A 191 -11.54 9.80 5.52
N ALA A 192 -12.86 9.63 5.61
CA ALA A 192 -13.75 10.66 6.13
C ALA A 192 -13.43 11.04 7.59
N MET A 193 -13.07 10.08 8.44
CA MET A 193 -12.63 10.36 9.82
C MET A 193 -11.34 11.19 9.88
N ARG A 194 -10.48 11.08 8.86
CA ARG A 194 -9.27 11.88 8.69
C ARG A 194 -9.52 13.21 7.96
N GLY A 195 -10.78 13.53 7.64
CA GLY A 195 -11.17 14.71 6.89
C GLY A 195 -10.90 14.65 5.38
N ARG A 196 -10.54 13.47 4.85
CA ARG A 196 -10.24 13.24 3.42
C ARG A 196 -11.43 12.64 2.70
N ILE A 197 -11.73 13.14 1.49
CA ILE A 197 -12.70 12.54 0.58
C ILE A 197 -12.06 12.45 -0.80
N TYR A 198 -11.70 11.23 -1.23
CA TYR A 198 -11.10 10.97 -2.54
C TYR A 198 -12.14 10.89 -3.65
N LEU A 199 -13.42 10.64 -3.33
CA LEU A 199 -14.49 10.62 -4.33
C LEU A 199 -14.62 12.00 -4.97
N PRO A 200 -14.59 12.11 -6.33
CA PRO A 200 -14.61 13.40 -7.01
C PRO A 200 -15.84 14.24 -6.69
N VAL A 201 -15.65 15.54 -6.46
CA VAL A 201 -16.73 16.49 -6.15
C VAL A 201 -17.81 16.49 -7.25
N SER A 202 -17.40 16.43 -8.52
CA SER A 202 -18.34 16.35 -9.65
C SER A 202 -19.22 15.11 -9.59
N GLU A 203 -18.69 13.98 -9.11
CA GLU A 203 -19.43 12.72 -8.99
C GLU A 203 -20.30 12.71 -7.72
N LEU A 204 -19.82 13.29 -6.62
CA LEU A 204 -20.67 13.54 -5.45
C LEU A 204 -21.91 14.37 -5.84
N GLN A 205 -21.72 15.43 -6.63
CA GLN A 205 -22.81 16.25 -7.15
C GLN A 205 -23.75 15.48 -8.08
N GLN A 206 -23.20 14.66 -8.98
CA GLN A 206 -23.98 13.83 -9.91
C GLN A 206 -24.96 12.90 -9.20
N PHE A 207 -24.58 12.36 -8.06
CA PHE A 207 -25.39 11.43 -7.24
C PHE A 207 -26.07 12.09 -6.05
N ASP A 208 -26.04 13.43 -5.97
CA ASP A 208 -26.60 14.24 -4.89
C ASP A 208 -26.11 13.82 -3.48
N VAL A 209 -24.87 13.36 -3.37
CA VAL A 209 -24.18 13.05 -2.12
C VAL A 209 -23.41 14.28 -1.66
N LYS A 210 -23.63 14.73 -0.43
CA LYS A 210 -22.92 15.91 0.09
C LYS A 210 -21.68 15.50 0.89
N ALA A 211 -20.60 16.24 0.76
CA ALA A 211 -19.37 15.97 1.49
C ALA A 211 -19.56 15.89 3.02
N HIS A 212 -20.44 16.74 3.58
CA HIS A 212 -20.72 16.73 5.01
C HIS A 212 -21.46 15.47 5.47
N GLU A 213 -22.25 14.81 4.59
CA GLU A 213 -22.93 13.54 4.89
C GLU A 213 -21.89 12.42 5.06
N LEU A 214 -20.85 12.40 4.22
CA LEU A 214 -19.72 11.46 4.35
C LEU A 214 -18.94 11.71 5.64
N LEU A 215 -18.59 12.97 5.94
CA LEU A 215 -17.84 13.34 7.14
C LEU A 215 -18.61 13.03 8.44
N LYS A 216 -19.94 13.18 8.42
CA LYS A 216 -20.83 12.83 9.54
C LYS A 216 -21.18 11.34 9.57
N ARG A 217 -20.79 10.60 8.54
CA ARG A 217 -21.13 9.17 8.37
C ARG A 217 -22.65 8.97 8.46
N GLU A 218 -23.39 9.75 7.65
CA GLU A 218 -24.85 9.71 7.59
C GLU A 218 -25.34 8.29 7.28
N ASP A 219 -26.49 7.88 7.85
CA ASP A 219 -27.02 6.52 7.72
C ASP A 219 -28.53 6.48 7.48
N SER A 220 -29.15 7.58 7.04
CA SER A 220 -30.56 7.59 6.65
C SER A 220 -30.82 6.70 5.42
N ALA A 221 -32.01 6.16 5.29
CA ALA A 221 -32.39 5.31 4.15
C ALA A 221 -32.24 6.05 2.82
N GLU A 222 -32.58 7.34 2.78
CA GLU A 222 -32.43 8.19 1.61
C GLU A 222 -30.96 8.38 1.22
N PHE A 223 -30.10 8.68 2.19
CA PHE A 223 -28.66 8.79 1.96
C PHE A 223 -28.07 7.46 1.44
N ARG A 224 -28.43 6.33 2.07
CA ARG A 224 -27.91 5.01 1.64
C ARG A 224 -28.26 4.69 0.19
N LEU A 225 -29.43 5.08 -0.31
CA LEU A 225 -29.78 4.90 -1.73
C LEU A 225 -28.87 5.72 -2.66
N ARG A 226 -28.68 7.00 -2.36
CA ARG A 226 -27.84 7.89 -3.16
C ARG A 226 -26.35 7.47 -3.11
N PHE A 227 -25.86 7.20 -1.91
CA PHE A 227 -24.49 6.72 -1.68
C PHE A 227 -24.25 5.36 -2.35
N GLY A 228 -25.18 4.41 -2.25
CA GLY A 228 -25.08 3.11 -2.92
C GLY A 228 -24.99 3.25 -4.44
N ALA A 229 -25.78 4.15 -5.05
CA ALA A 229 -25.69 4.42 -6.49
C ALA A 229 -24.33 5.01 -6.89
N LEU A 230 -23.78 5.95 -6.12
CA LEU A 230 -22.44 6.50 -6.30
C LEU A 230 -21.37 5.40 -6.19
N MET A 231 -21.45 4.58 -5.16
CA MET A 231 -20.44 3.53 -4.91
C MET A 231 -20.51 2.42 -5.98
N GLN A 232 -21.70 2.08 -6.46
CA GLN A 232 -21.85 1.17 -7.60
C GLN A 232 -21.22 1.73 -8.87
N PHE A 233 -21.35 3.03 -9.13
CA PHE A 233 -20.68 3.69 -10.23
C PHE A 233 -19.14 3.61 -10.11
N GLN A 234 -18.59 3.83 -8.90
CA GLN A 234 -17.15 3.69 -8.62
C GLN A 234 -16.68 2.24 -8.82
N ALA A 235 -17.43 1.26 -8.29
CA ALA A 235 -17.10 -0.16 -8.42
C ALA A 235 -17.09 -0.62 -9.88
N GLN A 236 -18.06 -0.19 -10.69
CA GLN A 236 -18.09 -0.48 -12.13
C GLN A 236 -16.88 0.10 -12.85
N ARG A 237 -16.43 1.31 -12.49
CA ARG A 237 -15.18 1.90 -13.03
C ARG A 237 -13.99 1.04 -12.66
N ALA A 238 -13.85 0.64 -11.40
CA ALA A 238 -12.76 -0.22 -10.97
C ALA A 238 -12.76 -1.57 -11.69
N HIS A 239 -13.91 -2.21 -11.87
CA HIS A 239 -14.03 -3.46 -12.64
C HIS A 239 -13.57 -3.30 -14.10
N ARG A 240 -14.01 -2.23 -14.79
CA ARG A 240 -13.54 -1.94 -16.16
C ARG A 240 -12.03 -1.78 -16.22
N LEU A 241 -11.42 -1.07 -15.26
CA LEU A 241 -9.98 -0.87 -15.21
C LEU A 241 -9.21 -2.18 -14.98
N TYR A 242 -9.75 -3.12 -14.18
CA TYR A 242 -9.18 -4.47 -14.08
C TYR A 242 -9.23 -5.21 -15.41
N ASP A 243 -10.35 -5.17 -16.12
CA ASP A 243 -10.49 -5.86 -17.39
C ASP A 243 -9.58 -5.24 -18.46
N GLU A 244 -9.50 -3.91 -18.54
CA GLU A 244 -8.58 -3.18 -19.41
C GLU A 244 -7.11 -3.52 -19.11
N ALA A 245 -6.72 -3.52 -17.83
CA ALA A 245 -5.38 -3.91 -17.42
C ALA A 245 -5.03 -5.33 -17.88
N LEU A 246 -5.92 -6.29 -17.64
CA LEU A 246 -5.69 -7.69 -18.01
C LEU A 246 -5.59 -7.88 -19.53
N ALA A 247 -6.32 -7.08 -20.32
CA ALA A 247 -6.24 -7.08 -21.78
C ALA A 247 -4.90 -6.51 -22.30
N LEU A 248 -4.29 -5.58 -21.56
CA LEU A 248 -2.99 -4.98 -21.89
C LEU A 248 -1.81 -5.91 -21.58
N LEU A 249 -1.97 -6.95 -20.75
CA LEU A 249 -0.85 -7.79 -20.32
C LEU A 249 -0.37 -8.71 -21.46
N PRO A 250 0.86 -8.49 -21.99
CA PRO A 250 1.40 -9.33 -23.06
C PRO A 250 1.56 -10.78 -22.61
N ALA A 251 1.32 -11.72 -23.54
CA ALA A 251 1.48 -13.16 -23.28
C ALA A 251 2.90 -13.50 -22.83
N ALA A 252 3.92 -12.83 -23.39
CA ALA A 252 5.32 -13.02 -23.05
C ALA A 252 5.61 -12.74 -21.55
N ASP A 253 4.98 -11.71 -20.98
CA ASP A 253 5.22 -11.29 -19.59
C ASP A 253 4.24 -11.92 -18.60
N ARG A 254 3.17 -12.59 -19.06
CA ARG A 254 2.12 -13.12 -18.18
C ARG A 254 2.64 -14.02 -17.06
N ARG A 255 3.66 -14.84 -17.35
CA ARG A 255 4.27 -15.72 -16.33
C ARG A 255 5.05 -14.90 -15.28
N ALA A 256 5.81 -13.89 -15.71
CA ALA A 256 6.59 -13.03 -14.84
C ALA A 256 5.67 -12.15 -13.97
N GLN A 257 4.55 -11.68 -14.52
CA GLN A 257 3.58 -10.82 -13.85
C GLN A 257 2.54 -11.58 -12.99
N LYS A 258 2.74 -12.87 -12.70
CA LYS A 258 1.86 -13.65 -11.81
C LYS A 258 1.58 -12.96 -10.46
N PRO A 259 2.54 -12.30 -9.78
CA PRO A 259 2.24 -11.59 -8.53
C PRO A 259 1.20 -10.49 -8.72
N GLY A 260 1.26 -9.72 -9.81
CA GLY A 260 0.25 -8.74 -10.18
C GLY A 260 -1.13 -9.38 -10.41
N LEU A 261 -1.18 -10.55 -11.08
CA LEU A 261 -2.41 -11.30 -11.28
C LEU A 261 -2.99 -11.86 -9.97
N MET A 262 -2.14 -12.32 -9.04
CA MET A 262 -2.57 -12.74 -7.69
C MET A 262 -3.23 -11.58 -6.93
N MET A 263 -2.60 -10.41 -6.99
CA MET A 263 -3.15 -9.18 -6.41
C MET A 263 -4.49 -8.82 -7.04
N ALA A 264 -4.59 -8.86 -8.38
CA ALA A 264 -5.85 -8.59 -9.08
C ALA A 264 -6.96 -9.56 -8.64
N SER A 265 -6.65 -10.85 -8.46
CA SER A 265 -7.60 -11.84 -7.96
C SER A 265 -8.11 -11.48 -6.55
N ILE A 266 -7.20 -11.13 -5.64
CA ILE A 266 -7.54 -10.76 -4.25
C ILE A 266 -8.37 -9.48 -4.20
N TYR A 267 -7.96 -8.43 -4.93
CA TYR A 267 -8.63 -7.14 -4.90
C TYR A 267 -9.99 -7.15 -5.61
N ARG A 268 -10.13 -7.89 -6.72
CA ARG A 268 -11.44 -8.10 -7.35
C ARG A 268 -12.39 -8.89 -6.44
N ALA A 269 -11.88 -9.87 -5.69
CA ALA A 269 -12.68 -10.57 -4.69
C ALA A 269 -13.10 -9.65 -3.54
N LEU A 270 -12.20 -8.77 -3.08
CA LEU A 270 -12.51 -7.75 -2.07
C LEU A 270 -13.59 -6.79 -2.56
N LEU A 271 -13.47 -6.27 -3.78
CA LEU A 271 -14.46 -5.36 -4.36
C LEU A 271 -15.84 -6.00 -4.42
N ARG A 272 -15.92 -7.28 -4.86
CA ARG A 272 -17.19 -8.04 -4.86
C ARG A 272 -17.78 -8.25 -3.46
N GLU A 273 -16.94 -8.40 -2.43
CA GLU A 273 -17.46 -8.47 -1.04
C GLU A 273 -18.03 -7.13 -0.57
N ILE A 274 -17.39 -6.02 -0.96
CA ILE A 274 -17.89 -4.67 -0.69
C ILE A 274 -19.24 -4.45 -1.37
N GLU A 275 -19.39 -4.88 -2.64
CA GLU A 275 -20.65 -4.82 -3.37
C GLU A 275 -21.75 -5.68 -2.70
N ARG A 276 -21.43 -6.90 -2.26
CA ARG A 276 -22.37 -7.82 -1.57
C ARG A 276 -22.81 -7.30 -0.21
N ASP A 277 -21.98 -6.47 0.43
CA ASP A 277 -22.28 -5.84 1.70
C ASP A 277 -22.99 -4.48 1.53
N ASP A 278 -23.56 -4.22 0.34
CA ASP A 278 -24.28 -2.97 0.01
C ASP A 278 -23.46 -1.71 0.31
N PHE A 279 -22.13 -1.76 0.10
CA PHE A 279 -21.20 -0.64 0.31
C PHE A 279 -21.28 0.00 1.71
N ARG A 280 -21.44 -0.78 2.78
CA ARG A 280 -21.48 -0.26 4.16
C ARG A 280 -20.12 0.22 4.68
N VAL A 281 -19.27 0.71 3.78
CA VAL A 281 -17.89 1.13 4.01
C VAL A 281 -17.74 2.39 4.87
N LEU A 282 -18.82 3.15 5.08
CA LEU A 282 -18.79 4.31 5.99
C LEU A 282 -18.67 3.89 7.46
N HIS A 283 -19.18 2.71 7.83
CA HIS A 283 -19.28 2.27 9.21
C HIS A 283 -18.38 1.10 9.56
N GLN A 284 -17.94 0.36 8.56
CA GLN A 284 -17.08 -0.82 8.73
C GLN A 284 -16.09 -0.94 7.59
N ARG A 285 -14.96 -1.60 7.87
CA ARG A 285 -13.97 -1.92 6.87
C ARG A 285 -14.11 -3.36 6.41
N VAL A 286 -14.48 -3.56 5.16
CA VAL A 286 -14.57 -4.91 4.56
C VAL A 286 -13.16 -5.46 4.29
N SER A 287 -12.91 -6.69 4.68
CA SER A 287 -11.64 -7.36 4.45
C SER A 287 -11.81 -8.85 4.15
N LEU A 288 -10.91 -9.41 3.36
CA LEU A 288 -10.82 -10.86 3.14
C LEU A 288 -9.98 -11.51 4.25
N THR A 289 -10.39 -12.70 4.67
CA THR A 289 -9.60 -13.47 5.64
C THR A 289 -8.23 -13.87 5.06
N PRO A 290 -7.19 -14.04 5.88
CA PRO A 290 -5.87 -14.48 5.44
C PRO A 290 -5.90 -15.78 4.62
N LEU A 291 -6.70 -16.74 5.03
CA LEU A 291 -6.87 -18.02 4.30
C LEU A 291 -7.46 -17.81 2.90
N ARG A 292 -8.45 -16.91 2.77
CA ARG A 292 -9.05 -16.61 1.45
C ARG A 292 -8.05 -15.89 0.54
N LYS A 293 -7.27 -14.96 1.07
CA LYS A 293 -6.19 -14.29 0.31
C LYS A 293 -5.14 -15.30 -0.19
N LEU A 294 -4.68 -16.18 0.69
CA LEU A 294 -3.71 -17.22 0.34
C LEU A 294 -4.27 -18.19 -0.71
N TRP A 295 -5.51 -18.63 -0.57
CA TRP A 295 -6.17 -19.51 -1.54
C TRP A 295 -6.30 -18.86 -2.91
N LEU A 296 -6.70 -17.57 -2.98
CA LEU A 296 -6.80 -16.83 -4.24
C LEU A 296 -5.44 -16.67 -4.92
N ALA A 297 -4.38 -16.36 -4.15
CA ALA A 297 -3.02 -16.29 -4.67
C ALA A 297 -2.54 -17.67 -5.19
N TRP A 298 -2.76 -18.72 -4.42
CA TRP A 298 -2.41 -20.09 -4.82
C TRP A 298 -3.15 -20.53 -6.08
N LYS A 299 -4.45 -20.24 -6.19
CA LYS A 299 -5.25 -20.55 -7.39
C LYS A 299 -4.63 -19.96 -8.65
N VAL A 300 -4.21 -18.68 -8.60
CA VAL A 300 -3.53 -18.02 -9.73
C VAL A 300 -2.17 -18.64 -9.99
N GLN A 301 -1.41 -19.01 -8.94
CA GLN A 301 -0.13 -19.68 -9.07
C GLN A 301 -0.27 -21.02 -9.81
N ALA A 302 -1.27 -21.83 -9.45
CA ALA A 302 -1.50 -23.15 -10.00
C ALA A 302 -2.10 -23.11 -11.42
N LEU A 303 -3.13 -22.27 -11.64
CA LEU A 303 -3.91 -22.26 -12.88
C LEU A 303 -3.39 -21.21 -13.90
N GLY A 304 -2.57 -20.25 -13.49
CA GLY A 304 -2.04 -19.19 -14.36
C GLY A 304 -3.09 -18.19 -14.89
N ARG A 305 -4.31 -18.21 -14.31
CA ARG A 305 -5.44 -17.35 -14.72
C ARG A 305 -6.26 -16.92 -13.50
N LEU A 306 -6.99 -15.80 -13.63
CA LEU A 306 -7.92 -15.27 -12.63
C LEU A 306 -9.23 -16.05 -12.59
#